data_05bbac2678705ea7eb1bd3db3d953251
#
_entry.id   05bbac2678705ea7eb1bd3db3d953251
#
_cell.length_a   1.000
_cell.length_b   1.000
_cell.length_c   1.000
_cell.angle_alpha   90.00
_cell.angle_beta   90.00
_cell.angle_gamma   90.00
#
_symmetry.space_group_name_H-M   'P 1'
#
loop_
_entity.id
_entity.type
_entity.pdbx_description
1 polymer ?
#
loop_
_entity_poly.entity_id
_entity_poly.type
_entity_poly.pdbx_seq_one_letter_code
_entity_poly.pdbx_strand_id
1 'polypeptide(L)'
;MRKLQTAALGVEHNRHLLFEAVFEIIQSRMFEFLGRKKAKKSEPVIRARPDHCISRKNIDRDALRVLYRLDSLGYTAYLVGGGVRDLLLGRKPKDFDVGTSAMPNEVKHAFRNCFLIGRRFRLAHVRFGQKVIETATFRQNSQTVGEIIEHAAEGPFEDNTFGTPETDAYRRDFTVNGLFYNIRDFSVIDWVGGLKDLEKKVIRSIGDPMIRFREDPVRMMRAIKFASRLDFKIEKDTEKAIRKLHSMILSASAPRVCEEVFRLFPYGKSEAAFRMMWEYGLMGDLLPELSEFIKRDGGRKSRVWKYLAMLDRYETAMAKQNYEVMNGLRAAVLYAAWALSEPGRNREIMGTMLSSLKIPKATYFLSVLMLDSVKRLSQPPERSRRRFIYNRDFPDALDFNRIVVRAEGRSEKVLDQWQNLYNEETSKET
;
A
#
# COMPACT_ATOMS: atom_id res chain seq x y z
N MET A 1 52.32 24.49 -14.23
CA MET A 1 50.91 24.86 -14.16
C MET A 1 50.15 24.78 -15.50
N ARG A 2 50.66 25.32 -16.63
CA ARG A 2 49.91 25.26 -17.94
C ARG A 2 49.59 23.84 -18.46
N LYS A 3 50.42 22.81 -18.24
CA LYS A 3 50.14 21.42 -18.68
C LYS A 3 49.04 20.70 -17.90
N LEU A 4 48.72 21.12 -16.65
CA LEU A 4 47.62 20.54 -15.84
C LEU A 4 46.28 21.16 -16.22
N GLN A 5 46.23 22.42 -16.65
CA GLN A 5 45.00 23.06 -17.13
C GLN A 5 44.52 22.51 -18.47
N THR A 6 45.45 22.17 -19.40
CA THR A 6 45.09 21.56 -20.70
C THR A 6 44.59 20.12 -20.54
N ALA A 7 45.06 19.35 -19.55
CA ALA A 7 44.56 18.00 -19.27
C ALA A 7 43.15 18.02 -18.64
N ALA A 8 42.86 18.99 -17.78
CA ALA A 8 41.53 19.14 -17.17
C ALA A 8 40.45 19.53 -18.20
N LEU A 9 40.78 20.45 -19.13
CA LEU A 9 39.89 20.85 -20.24
C LEU A 9 39.60 19.69 -21.21
N GLY A 10 40.58 18.81 -21.46
CA GLY A 10 40.38 17.62 -22.30
C GLY A 10 39.50 16.55 -21.67
N VAL A 11 39.51 16.44 -20.35
CA VAL A 11 38.65 15.49 -19.61
C VAL A 11 37.17 15.97 -19.51
N GLU A 12 36.98 17.28 -19.36
CA GLU A 12 35.62 17.86 -19.38
C GLU A 12 35.00 17.82 -20.77
N HIS A 13 35.79 18.10 -21.83
CA HIS A 13 35.31 18.02 -23.21
C HIS A 13 34.93 16.59 -23.61
N ASN A 14 35.72 15.58 -23.21
CA ASN A 14 35.38 14.17 -23.43
C ASN A 14 34.16 13.72 -22.63
N ARG A 15 33.95 14.25 -21.43
CA ARG A 15 32.73 13.97 -20.66
C ARG A 15 31.46 14.54 -21.32
N HIS A 16 31.57 15.75 -21.89
CA HIS A 16 30.45 16.38 -22.60
C HIS A 16 30.08 15.59 -23.87
N LEU A 17 31.09 15.19 -24.67
CA LEU A 17 30.90 14.38 -25.88
C LEU A 17 30.35 12.99 -25.56
N LEU A 18 30.79 12.37 -24.45
CA LEU A 18 30.22 11.08 -23.99
C LEU A 18 28.76 11.24 -23.52
N PHE A 19 28.45 12.34 -22.86
CA PHE A 19 27.11 12.65 -22.43
C PHE A 19 26.15 12.91 -23.60
N GLU A 20 26.59 13.65 -24.62
CA GLU A 20 25.81 13.87 -25.83
C GLU A 20 25.64 12.58 -26.65
N ALA A 21 26.69 11.77 -26.83
CA ALA A 21 26.56 10.49 -27.53
C ALA A 21 25.64 9.49 -26.80
N VAL A 22 25.71 9.42 -25.47
CA VAL A 22 24.82 8.63 -24.67
C VAL A 22 23.39 9.18 -24.73
N PHE A 23 23.23 10.49 -24.75
CA PHE A 23 21.92 11.15 -24.88
C PHE A 23 21.28 10.92 -26.24
N GLU A 24 22.05 10.99 -27.35
CA GLU A 24 21.58 10.66 -28.70
C GLU A 24 21.21 9.17 -28.84
N ILE A 25 22.00 8.25 -28.28
CA ILE A 25 21.70 6.82 -28.28
C ILE A 25 20.40 6.54 -27.45
N ILE A 26 20.23 7.24 -26.34
CA ILE A 26 18.99 7.16 -25.54
C ILE A 26 17.81 7.74 -26.31
N GLN A 27 17.98 8.89 -26.98
CA GLN A 27 16.92 9.47 -27.80
C GLN A 27 16.58 8.60 -29.02
N SER A 28 17.56 8.08 -29.76
CA SER A 28 17.29 7.23 -30.93
C SER A 28 16.62 5.92 -30.56
N ARG A 29 17.05 5.26 -29.48
CA ARG A 29 16.38 4.06 -28.94
C ARG A 29 15.02 4.37 -28.37
N MET A 30 14.81 5.55 -27.81
CA MET A 30 13.52 6.02 -27.31
C MET A 30 12.55 6.32 -28.47
N PHE A 31 13.04 6.89 -29.59
CA PHE A 31 12.26 7.10 -30.82
C PHE A 31 11.88 5.77 -31.49
N GLU A 32 12.77 4.79 -31.57
CA GLU A 32 12.45 3.44 -32.04
C GLU A 32 11.43 2.73 -31.14
N PHE A 33 11.48 2.98 -29.83
CA PHE A 33 10.55 2.41 -28.86
C PHE A 33 9.18 3.10 -28.89
N LEU A 34 9.13 4.42 -29.12
CA LEU A 34 7.90 5.23 -29.27
C LEU A 34 7.20 5.00 -30.62
N GLY A 35 7.93 4.57 -31.65
CA GLY A 35 7.39 4.16 -32.96
C GLY A 35 6.61 2.84 -32.93
N ARG A 36 6.67 2.08 -31.84
CA ARG A 36 5.90 0.84 -31.66
C ARG A 36 4.47 1.12 -31.22
N LYS A 37 3.59 1.23 -32.23
CA LYS A 37 2.11 1.10 -32.17
C LYS A 37 1.44 2.04 -31.14
N LYS A 38 0.91 3.14 -31.62
CA LYS A 38 -0.31 3.71 -31.02
C LYS A 38 -1.28 2.54 -30.78
N ALA A 39 -1.48 2.17 -29.52
CA ALA A 39 -2.48 1.18 -29.17
C ALA A 39 -3.81 1.65 -29.77
N LYS A 40 -4.41 0.84 -30.64
CA LYS A 40 -5.76 1.10 -31.11
C LYS A 40 -6.60 1.35 -29.85
N LYS A 41 -7.23 2.53 -29.76
CA LYS A 41 -8.26 2.79 -28.75
C LYS A 41 -9.28 1.66 -28.91
N SER A 42 -9.29 0.71 -27.99
CA SER A 42 -10.30 -0.33 -27.96
C SER A 42 -11.52 0.28 -27.29
N GLU A 43 -12.70 0.02 -27.84
CA GLU A 43 -13.94 0.34 -27.16
C GLU A 43 -13.97 -0.31 -25.78
N PRO A 44 -14.53 0.35 -24.75
CA PRO A 44 -14.61 -0.23 -23.43
C PRO A 44 -15.47 -1.50 -23.44
N VAL A 45 -15.09 -2.47 -22.66
CA VAL A 45 -15.99 -3.60 -22.36
C VAL A 45 -17.05 -3.12 -21.38
N ILE A 46 -18.31 -3.14 -21.79
CA ILE A 46 -19.44 -2.78 -20.96
C ILE A 46 -20.17 -4.05 -20.56
N ARG A 47 -20.25 -4.29 -19.24
CA ARG A 47 -21.02 -5.40 -18.69
C ARG A 47 -22.33 -4.85 -18.14
N ALA A 48 -23.43 -5.23 -18.78
CA ALA A 48 -24.77 -4.75 -18.43
C ALA A 48 -25.23 -5.30 -17.06
N ARG A 49 -26.29 -4.69 -16.51
CA ARG A 49 -26.82 -5.07 -15.17
C ARG A 49 -27.09 -6.57 -14.98
N PRO A 50 -27.64 -7.33 -15.95
CA PRO A 50 -27.87 -8.76 -15.81
C PRO A 50 -26.59 -9.59 -15.71
N ASP A 51 -25.48 -9.09 -16.25
CA ASP A 51 -24.24 -9.86 -16.47
C ASP A 51 -23.23 -9.72 -15.30
N HIS A 52 -23.62 -9.10 -14.17
CA HIS A 52 -22.77 -8.96 -12.99
C HIS A 52 -23.56 -8.95 -11.66
N CYS A 53 -22.86 -9.25 -10.55
CA CYS A 53 -23.47 -9.42 -9.25
C CYS A 53 -23.64 -8.12 -8.43
N ILE A 54 -23.17 -6.95 -8.90
CA ILE A 54 -23.25 -5.71 -8.10
C ILE A 54 -24.71 -5.33 -7.87
N SER A 55 -25.09 -5.19 -6.61
CA SER A 55 -26.38 -4.66 -6.18
C SER A 55 -26.20 -3.33 -5.46
N ARG A 56 -27.09 -2.35 -5.76
CA ARG A 56 -27.13 -1.07 -5.03
C ARG A 56 -27.30 -1.24 -3.51
N LYS A 57 -27.93 -2.34 -3.07
CA LYS A 57 -28.07 -2.68 -1.64
C LYS A 57 -26.71 -2.87 -0.95
N ASN A 58 -25.66 -3.23 -1.71
CA ASN A 58 -24.31 -3.46 -1.21
C ASN A 58 -23.42 -2.22 -1.34
N ILE A 59 -23.93 -1.14 -1.96
CA ILE A 59 -23.24 0.15 -2.06
C ILE A 59 -23.65 1.02 -0.88
N ASP A 60 -22.70 1.71 -0.30
CA ASP A 60 -22.93 2.63 0.80
C ASP A 60 -23.97 3.71 0.43
N ARG A 61 -24.92 3.98 1.34
CA ARG A 61 -26.00 4.93 1.09
C ARG A 61 -25.49 6.36 0.83
N ASP A 62 -24.42 6.76 1.50
CA ASP A 62 -23.87 8.10 1.34
C ASP A 62 -23.08 8.22 0.03
N ALA A 63 -22.39 7.15 -0.40
CA ALA A 63 -21.80 7.08 -1.74
C ALA A 63 -22.88 7.16 -2.85
N LEU A 64 -24.00 6.46 -2.68
CA LEU A 64 -25.15 6.60 -3.59
C LEU A 64 -25.70 8.02 -3.62
N ARG A 65 -25.83 8.69 -2.46
CA ARG A 65 -26.27 10.11 -2.40
C ARG A 65 -25.34 11.01 -3.18
N VAL A 66 -24.03 10.81 -3.06
CA VAL A 66 -23.03 11.60 -3.82
C VAL A 66 -23.20 11.36 -5.31
N LEU A 67 -23.28 10.10 -5.74
CA LEU A 67 -23.44 9.72 -7.15
C LEU A 67 -24.73 10.33 -7.75
N TYR A 68 -25.88 10.12 -7.13
CA TYR A 68 -27.16 10.65 -7.63
C TYR A 68 -27.21 12.18 -7.62
N ARG A 69 -26.60 12.83 -6.62
CA ARG A 69 -26.56 14.30 -6.58
C ARG A 69 -25.73 14.88 -7.73
N LEU A 70 -24.55 14.32 -7.99
CA LEU A 70 -23.72 14.76 -9.12
C LEU A 70 -24.41 14.49 -10.45
N ASP A 71 -25.05 13.34 -10.60
CA ASP A 71 -25.81 12.97 -11.77
C ASP A 71 -26.99 13.95 -12.03
N SER A 72 -27.75 14.30 -10.97
CA SER A 72 -28.87 15.27 -11.06
C SER A 72 -28.43 16.68 -11.44
N LEU A 73 -27.15 17.02 -11.23
CA LEU A 73 -26.55 18.29 -11.65
C LEU A 73 -25.95 18.22 -13.07
N GLY A 74 -26.09 17.10 -13.77
CA GLY A 74 -25.61 16.91 -15.15
C GLY A 74 -24.17 16.43 -15.25
N TYR A 75 -23.49 16.18 -14.13
CA TYR A 75 -22.13 15.66 -14.16
C TYR A 75 -22.11 14.13 -14.38
N THR A 76 -21.12 13.64 -15.12
CA THR A 76 -20.82 12.22 -15.15
C THR A 76 -20.22 11.81 -13.79
N ALA A 77 -20.79 10.78 -13.16
CA ALA A 77 -20.31 10.27 -11.87
C ALA A 77 -20.36 8.74 -11.84
N TYR A 78 -19.26 8.13 -11.43
CA TYR A 78 -19.10 6.68 -11.34
C TYR A 78 -18.56 6.30 -9.96
N LEU A 79 -19.01 5.13 -9.45
CA LEU A 79 -18.25 4.44 -8.43
C LEU A 79 -17.00 3.86 -9.09
N VAL A 80 -15.81 3.97 -8.47
CA VAL A 80 -14.55 3.64 -9.13
C VAL A 80 -13.61 2.80 -8.27
N GLY A 81 -12.70 2.10 -8.93
CA GLY A 81 -11.53 1.50 -8.29
C GLY A 81 -11.82 0.29 -7.41
N GLY A 82 -11.21 0.28 -6.23
CA GLY A 82 -11.27 -0.85 -5.30
C GLY A 82 -12.67 -1.24 -4.84
N GLY A 83 -13.57 -0.26 -4.71
CA GLY A 83 -14.97 -0.49 -4.35
C GLY A 83 -15.70 -1.34 -5.38
N VAL A 84 -15.54 -1.03 -6.68
CA VAL A 84 -16.15 -1.81 -7.78
C VAL A 84 -15.59 -3.22 -7.84
N ARG A 85 -14.27 -3.36 -7.74
CA ARG A 85 -13.60 -4.66 -7.68
C ARG A 85 -14.13 -5.53 -6.55
N ASP A 86 -14.19 -4.98 -5.33
CA ASP A 86 -14.59 -5.75 -4.15
C ASP A 86 -16.08 -6.17 -4.25
N LEU A 87 -16.96 -5.30 -4.79
CA LEU A 87 -18.35 -5.65 -5.08
C LEU A 87 -18.49 -6.78 -6.12
N LEU A 88 -17.69 -6.76 -7.19
CA LEU A 88 -17.68 -7.84 -8.20
C LEU A 88 -17.18 -9.17 -7.64
N LEU A 89 -16.30 -9.13 -6.62
CA LEU A 89 -15.83 -10.30 -5.89
C LEU A 89 -16.80 -10.77 -4.79
N GLY A 90 -17.98 -10.13 -4.65
CA GLY A 90 -18.93 -10.42 -3.57
C GLY A 90 -18.43 -10.03 -2.18
N ARG A 91 -17.41 -9.16 -2.10
CA ARG A 91 -16.84 -8.66 -0.84
C ARG A 91 -17.49 -7.32 -0.47
N LYS A 92 -17.55 -7.04 0.82
CA LYS A 92 -17.96 -5.71 1.30
C LYS A 92 -16.77 -4.75 1.17
N PRO A 93 -16.86 -3.68 0.34
CA PRO A 93 -15.81 -2.67 0.26
C PRO A 93 -15.62 -1.97 1.62
N LYS A 94 -14.37 -1.60 1.92
CA LYS A 94 -14.06 -0.76 3.07
C LYS A 94 -14.45 0.69 2.77
N ASP A 95 -14.05 1.17 1.59
CA ASP A 95 -14.22 2.55 1.15
C ASP A 95 -14.91 2.58 -0.22
N PHE A 96 -15.64 3.66 -0.50
CA PHE A 96 -16.35 3.88 -1.76
C PHE A 96 -15.88 5.20 -2.35
N ASP A 97 -15.09 5.11 -3.44
CA ASP A 97 -14.56 6.26 -4.14
C ASP A 97 -15.46 6.64 -5.31
N VAL A 98 -15.69 7.94 -5.51
CA VAL A 98 -16.46 8.49 -6.62
C VAL A 98 -15.53 9.22 -7.57
N GLY A 99 -15.58 8.86 -8.86
CA GLY A 99 -14.98 9.61 -9.95
C GLY A 99 -16.04 10.46 -10.66
N THR A 100 -15.74 11.71 -11.00
CA THR A 100 -16.71 12.62 -11.64
C THR A 100 -16.07 13.55 -12.67
N SER A 101 -16.88 14.04 -13.61
CA SER A 101 -16.50 15.13 -14.50
C SER A 101 -16.56 16.51 -13.82
N ALA A 102 -17.23 16.62 -12.65
CA ALA A 102 -17.29 17.85 -11.89
C ALA A 102 -15.90 18.25 -11.37
N MET A 103 -15.55 19.54 -11.52
CA MET A 103 -14.33 20.12 -10.97
C MET A 103 -14.38 20.16 -9.44
N PRO A 104 -13.24 20.19 -8.74
CA PRO A 104 -13.25 20.18 -7.27
C PRO A 104 -14.11 21.27 -6.63
N ASN A 105 -14.10 22.47 -7.18
CA ASN A 105 -14.93 23.57 -6.69
C ASN A 105 -16.42 23.35 -6.97
N GLU A 106 -16.78 22.70 -8.09
CA GLU A 106 -18.17 22.35 -8.42
C GLU A 106 -18.68 21.27 -7.46
N VAL A 107 -17.85 20.26 -7.12
CA VAL A 107 -18.18 19.28 -6.07
C VAL A 107 -18.41 19.99 -4.73
N LYS A 108 -17.55 20.95 -4.37
CA LYS A 108 -17.71 21.73 -3.15
C LYS A 108 -19.01 22.56 -3.15
N HIS A 109 -19.42 23.10 -4.27
CA HIS A 109 -20.71 23.81 -4.39
C HIS A 109 -21.92 22.87 -4.35
N ALA A 110 -21.77 21.65 -4.88
CA ALA A 110 -22.83 20.64 -4.85
C ALA A 110 -23.14 20.10 -3.44
N PHE A 111 -22.17 20.16 -2.51
CA PHE A 111 -22.26 19.59 -1.17
C PHE A 111 -21.80 20.58 -0.09
N ARG A 112 -22.72 20.98 0.82
CA ARG A 112 -22.40 21.89 1.94
C ARG A 112 -21.35 21.31 2.91
N ASN A 113 -21.29 19.98 3.03
CA ASN A 113 -20.41 19.22 3.90
C ASN A 113 -19.15 18.73 3.17
N CYS A 114 -18.69 19.44 2.15
CA CYS A 114 -17.51 19.10 1.35
C CYS A 114 -16.30 19.96 1.73
N PHE A 115 -15.15 19.30 1.87
CA PHE A 115 -13.84 19.91 2.10
C PHE A 115 -12.87 19.49 1.00
N LEU A 116 -12.11 20.45 0.47
CA LEU A 116 -11.08 20.18 -0.52
C LEU A 116 -9.74 19.94 0.20
N ILE A 117 -9.13 18.78 -0.02
CA ILE A 117 -7.87 18.36 0.60
C ILE A 117 -6.79 18.21 -0.46
N GLY A 118 -5.57 18.63 -0.13
CA GLY A 118 -4.41 18.59 -1.01
C GLY A 118 -4.12 19.91 -1.69
N ARG A 119 -2.83 20.21 -1.87
CA ARG A 119 -2.36 21.44 -2.54
C ARG A 119 -2.33 21.26 -4.06
N ARG A 120 -1.75 20.16 -4.54
CA ARG A 120 -1.57 19.82 -5.96
C ARG A 120 -2.81 19.15 -6.57
N PHE A 121 -3.36 18.18 -5.86
CA PHE A 121 -4.52 17.41 -6.29
C PHE A 121 -5.64 17.64 -5.28
N ARG A 122 -6.56 18.55 -5.62
CA ARG A 122 -7.71 18.83 -4.76
C ARG A 122 -8.67 17.66 -4.84
N LEU A 123 -8.68 16.84 -3.78
CA LEU A 123 -9.64 15.77 -3.57
C LEU A 123 -10.81 16.33 -2.76
N ALA A 124 -12.02 16.10 -3.22
CA ALA A 124 -13.21 16.52 -2.49
C ALA A 124 -13.61 15.43 -1.48
N HIS A 125 -13.57 15.75 -0.20
CA HIS A 125 -14.04 14.91 0.89
C HIS A 125 -15.46 15.32 1.28
N VAL A 126 -16.46 14.56 0.85
CA VAL A 126 -17.86 14.77 1.25
C VAL A 126 -18.12 14.01 2.55
N ARG A 127 -18.38 14.73 3.65
CA ARG A 127 -18.49 14.17 5.00
C ARG A 127 -19.93 13.85 5.38
N PHE A 128 -20.16 12.68 5.96
CA PHE A 128 -21.41 12.23 6.55
C PHE A 128 -21.15 11.76 7.99
N GLY A 129 -21.22 12.68 8.94
CA GLY A 129 -20.75 12.43 10.31
C GLY A 129 -19.24 12.13 10.33
N GLN A 130 -18.88 10.95 10.81
CA GLN A 130 -17.48 10.49 10.83
C GLN A 130 -17.01 9.87 9.50
N LYS A 131 -17.96 9.56 8.60
CA LYS A 131 -17.64 8.96 7.31
C LYS A 131 -17.28 10.03 6.29
N VAL A 132 -16.34 9.68 5.40
CA VAL A 132 -15.93 10.48 4.26
C VAL A 132 -16.14 9.68 2.98
N ILE A 133 -16.76 10.32 1.97
CA ILE A 133 -16.78 9.81 0.60
C ILE A 133 -15.78 10.63 -0.22
N GLU A 134 -14.71 9.98 -0.65
CA GLU A 134 -13.72 10.59 -1.51
C GLU A 134 -14.27 10.76 -2.92
N THR A 135 -14.27 12.00 -3.41
CA THR A 135 -14.80 12.33 -4.73
C THR A 135 -13.72 13.06 -5.53
N ALA A 136 -13.26 12.43 -6.59
CA ALA A 136 -12.17 12.92 -7.44
C ALA A 136 -12.67 13.30 -8.83
N THR A 137 -12.26 14.44 -9.35
CA THR A 137 -12.41 14.76 -10.77
C THR A 137 -11.58 13.78 -11.60
N PHE A 138 -12.13 13.30 -12.75
CA PHE A 138 -11.38 12.46 -13.67
C PHE A 138 -10.11 13.17 -14.13
N ARG A 139 -9.02 12.42 -14.22
CA ARG A 139 -7.69 12.94 -14.57
C ARG A 139 -7.14 12.22 -15.79
N GLN A 140 -6.24 12.89 -16.48
CA GLN A 140 -5.36 12.26 -17.45
C GLN A 140 -3.89 12.32 -16.95
N ASN A 141 -3.02 11.47 -17.49
CA ASN A 141 -1.59 11.66 -17.25
C ASN A 141 -1.18 12.98 -17.90
N SER A 142 -0.45 13.81 -17.19
CA SER A 142 0.33 14.85 -17.81
C SER A 142 1.31 14.14 -18.76
N GLN A 143 1.08 14.33 -19.99
CA GLN A 143 1.79 14.04 -21.23
C GLN A 143 3.08 13.19 -21.19
N THR A 144 3.30 12.45 -22.26
CA THR A 144 4.53 11.78 -22.68
C THR A 144 5.76 12.68 -22.47
N VAL A 145 6.87 12.08 -22.05
CA VAL A 145 8.18 12.72 -21.77
C VAL A 145 8.61 13.77 -22.84
N GLY A 146 8.10 13.67 -24.08
CA GLY A 146 8.35 14.64 -25.15
C GLY A 146 7.72 16.03 -24.91
N GLU A 147 6.50 16.06 -24.38
CA GLU A 147 5.78 17.32 -24.07
C GLU A 147 6.30 17.96 -22.76
N ILE A 148 6.91 17.16 -21.87
CA ILE A 148 7.59 17.68 -20.66
C ILE A 148 8.80 18.53 -21.04
N ILE A 149 9.51 18.21 -22.14
CA ILE A 149 10.70 18.93 -22.57
C ILE A 149 10.34 20.26 -23.27
N GLU A 150 9.24 20.30 -24.04
CA GLU A 150 8.78 21.53 -24.69
C GLU A 150 8.21 22.57 -23.70
N HIS A 151 7.55 22.13 -22.62
CA HIS A 151 6.95 23.03 -21.63
C HIS A 151 7.83 23.33 -20.40
N ALA A 152 9.02 22.73 -20.29
CA ALA A 152 9.98 23.05 -19.21
C ALA A 152 10.43 24.53 -19.21
N ALA A 153 10.16 25.28 -20.27
CA ALA A 153 10.51 26.70 -20.41
C ALA A 153 9.41 27.67 -19.92
N GLU A 154 8.20 27.23 -19.62
CA GLU A 154 7.02 28.10 -19.40
C GLU A 154 6.46 28.18 -17.96
N GLY A 155 7.24 27.82 -16.94
CA GLY A 155 6.81 28.04 -15.54
C GLY A 155 6.39 26.77 -14.77
N PRO A 156 5.90 26.88 -13.53
CA PRO A 156 5.65 25.72 -12.67
C PRO A 156 4.54 24.84 -13.25
N PHE A 157 4.86 23.58 -13.52
CA PHE A 157 3.98 22.55 -14.06
C PHE A 157 2.62 22.52 -13.34
N GLU A 158 1.54 22.87 -14.02
CA GLU A 158 0.19 22.53 -13.61
C GLU A 158 -0.09 21.06 -13.95
N ASP A 159 0.25 20.17 -13.02
CA ASP A 159 0.05 18.72 -13.10
C ASP A 159 -1.43 18.31 -12.89
N ASN A 160 -2.36 19.24 -13.04
CA ASN A 160 -3.81 19.09 -12.88
C ASN A 160 -4.53 19.03 -14.24
N THR A 161 -4.12 18.12 -15.11
CA THR A 161 -4.86 17.91 -16.35
C THR A 161 -6.08 17.05 -16.05
N PHE A 162 -7.26 17.66 -16.09
CA PHE A 162 -8.53 16.96 -15.99
C PHE A 162 -8.76 16.15 -17.26
N GLY A 163 -9.40 15.00 -17.11
CA GLY A 163 -9.55 14.03 -18.17
C GLY A 163 -10.97 13.46 -18.27
N THR A 164 -11.08 12.40 -19.00
CA THR A 164 -12.28 11.59 -19.17
C THR A 164 -12.24 10.36 -18.27
N PRO A 165 -13.34 9.62 -18.07
CA PRO A 165 -13.32 8.33 -17.38
C PRO A 165 -12.30 7.35 -17.99
N GLU A 166 -12.17 7.32 -19.30
CA GLU A 166 -11.19 6.51 -20.02
C GLU A 166 -9.77 6.86 -19.60
N THR A 167 -9.39 8.13 -19.67
CA THR A 167 -8.03 8.56 -19.31
C THR A 167 -7.73 8.34 -17.82
N ASP A 168 -8.74 8.47 -16.95
CA ASP A 168 -8.61 8.16 -15.53
C ASP A 168 -8.38 6.67 -15.28
N ALA A 169 -8.99 5.78 -16.09
CA ALA A 169 -8.75 4.34 -16.03
C ALA A 169 -7.29 4.01 -16.37
N TYR A 170 -6.76 4.57 -17.46
CA TYR A 170 -5.39 4.29 -17.90
C TYR A 170 -4.28 4.80 -16.95
N ARG A 171 -4.54 5.81 -16.13
CA ARG A 171 -3.54 6.31 -15.16
C ARG A 171 -3.49 5.50 -13.87
N ARG A 172 -4.48 4.64 -13.59
CA ARG A 172 -4.51 3.80 -12.38
C ARG A 172 -3.36 2.79 -12.36
N ASP A 173 -3.19 2.13 -11.21
CA ASP A 173 -2.06 1.22 -10.99
C ASP A 173 -2.26 -0.16 -11.66
N PHE A 174 -3.40 -0.82 -11.36
CA PHE A 174 -3.66 -2.19 -11.82
C PHE A 174 -5.02 -2.30 -12.49
N THR A 175 -5.11 -3.21 -13.47
CA THR A 175 -6.31 -3.42 -14.28
C THR A 175 -7.56 -3.66 -13.44
N VAL A 176 -7.45 -4.48 -12.39
CA VAL A 176 -8.56 -4.79 -11.47
C VAL A 176 -9.05 -3.58 -10.65
N ASN A 177 -8.26 -2.50 -10.58
CA ASN A 177 -8.62 -1.23 -9.95
C ASN A 177 -9.06 -0.18 -10.97
N GLY A 178 -9.04 -0.50 -12.27
CA GLY A 178 -9.47 0.38 -13.37
C GLY A 178 -10.92 0.20 -13.78
N LEU A 179 -11.76 -0.32 -12.89
CA LEU A 179 -13.18 -0.59 -13.14
C LEU A 179 -14.06 0.55 -12.65
N PHE A 180 -15.13 0.81 -13.40
CA PHE A 180 -16.10 1.88 -13.15
C PHE A 180 -17.51 1.31 -13.12
N TYR A 181 -18.34 1.74 -12.18
CA TYR A 181 -19.76 1.37 -12.12
C TYR A 181 -20.62 2.59 -12.34
N ASN A 182 -21.46 2.51 -13.36
CA ASN A 182 -22.39 3.56 -13.77
C ASN A 182 -23.71 3.44 -12.99
N ILE A 183 -24.12 4.52 -12.31
CA ILE A 183 -25.35 4.55 -11.54
C ILE A 183 -26.61 4.75 -12.40
N ARG A 184 -26.47 5.20 -13.67
CA ARG A 184 -27.60 5.49 -14.57
C ARG A 184 -28.20 4.21 -15.13
N ASP A 185 -27.36 3.35 -15.70
CA ASP A 185 -27.75 2.11 -16.36
C ASP A 185 -27.30 0.85 -15.60
N PHE A 186 -26.61 1.07 -14.48
CA PHE A 186 -26.07 0.02 -13.60
C PHE A 186 -25.03 -0.89 -14.27
N SER A 187 -24.37 -0.41 -15.33
CA SER A 187 -23.33 -1.15 -16.02
C SER A 187 -21.96 -1.04 -15.32
N VAL A 188 -21.09 -2.02 -15.57
CA VAL A 188 -19.66 -1.94 -15.26
C VAL A 188 -18.90 -1.66 -16.54
N ILE A 189 -18.06 -0.64 -16.52
CA ILE A 189 -17.28 -0.16 -17.66
C ILE A 189 -15.80 -0.47 -17.41
N ASP A 190 -15.14 -1.08 -18.38
CA ASP A 190 -13.75 -1.52 -18.34
C ASP A 190 -12.99 -1.11 -19.60
N TRP A 191 -12.06 -0.17 -19.47
CA TRP A 191 -11.17 0.29 -20.55
C TRP A 191 -9.83 -0.44 -20.58
N VAL A 192 -9.47 -1.19 -19.51
CA VAL A 192 -8.09 -1.65 -19.26
C VAL A 192 -7.95 -3.17 -19.14
N GLY A 193 -9.04 -3.92 -19.32
CA GLY A 193 -9.07 -5.38 -19.23
C GLY A 193 -9.17 -5.92 -17.80
N GLY A 194 -9.63 -5.09 -16.86
CA GLY A 194 -9.75 -5.43 -15.45
C GLY A 194 -10.76 -6.53 -15.14
N LEU A 195 -11.88 -6.61 -15.87
CA LEU A 195 -12.87 -7.68 -15.74
C LEU A 195 -12.26 -9.05 -16.03
N LYS A 196 -11.48 -9.16 -17.13
CA LYS A 196 -10.79 -10.39 -17.51
C LYS A 196 -9.73 -10.80 -16.49
N ASP A 197 -8.96 -9.84 -15.98
CA ASP A 197 -7.94 -10.12 -14.98
C ASP A 197 -8.55 -10.46 -13.62
N LEU A 198 -9.72 -9.90 -13.29
CA LEU A 198 -10.48 -10.25 -12.09
C LEU A 198 -10.95 -11.72 -12.13
N GLU A 199 -11.50 -12.17 -13.27
CA GLU A 199 -11.91 -13.56 -13.49
C GLU A 199 -10.72 -14.52 -13.41
N LYS A 200 -9.57 -14.12 -13.96
CA LYS A 200 -8.32 -14.91 -13.93
C LYS A 200 -7.58 -14.84 -12.59
N LYS A 201 -8.04 -14.00 -11.66
CA LYS A 201 -7.38 -13.72 -10.37
C LYS A 201 -5.92 -13.26 -10.54
N VAL A 202 -5.73 -12.22 -11.35
CA VAL A 202 -4.41 -11.71 -11.72
C VAL A 202 -4.29 -10.23 -11.39
N ILE A 203 -3.17 -9.82 -10.81
CA ILE A 203 -2.76 -8.42 -10.65
C ILE A 203 -1.82 -8.06 -11.80
N ARG A 204 -2.30 -7.21 -12.70
CA ARG A 204 -1.57 -6.71 -13.87
C ARG A 204 -1.44 -5.20 -13.81
N SER A 205 -0.24 -4.67 -14.06
CA SER A 205 -0.02 -3.24 -14.25
C SER A 205 -0.80 -2.72 -15.47
N ILE A 206 -1.39 -1.55 -15.34
CA ILE A 206 -1.93 -0.83 -16.49
C ILE A 206 -0.77 -0.18 -17.23
N GLY A 207 -0.60 -0.49 -18.52
CA GLY A 207 0.54 -0.06 -19.32
C GLY A 207 1.79 -0.91 -19.07
N ASP A 208 2.95 -0.44 -19.57
CA ASP A 208 4.22 -1.15 -19.40
C ASP A 208 4.69 -1.08 -17.93
N PRO A 209 4.80 -2.21 -17.23
CA PRO A 209 5.20 -2.23 -15.82
C PRO A 209 6.62 -1.68 -15.59
N MET A 210 7.52 -1.80 -16.59
CA MET A 210 8.87 -1.25 -16.50
C MET A 210 8.87 0.29 -16.46
N ILE A 211 7.94 0.93 -17.17
CA ILE A 211 7.75 2.38 -17.15
C ILE A 211 7.01 2.77 -15.87
N ARG A 212 5.90 2.12 -15.59
CA ARG A 212 5.00 2.45 -14.47
C ARG A 212 5.67 2.36 -13.09
N PHE A 213 6.60 1.43 -12.90
CA PHE A 213 7.35 1.30 -11.66
C PHE A 213 8.51 2.28 -11.53
N ARG A 214 9.05 2.79 -12.66
CA ARG A 214 10.00 3.93 -12.63
C ARG A 214 9.30 5.25 -12.29
N GLU A 215 8.08 5.46 -12.80
CA GLU A 215 7.26 6.64 -12.45
C GLU A 215 6.91 6.68 -10.96
N ASP A 216 6.50 5.54 -10.39
CA ASP A 216 6.14 5.40 -8.98
C ASP A 216 6.52 4.02 -8.45
N PRO A 217 7.72 3.88 -7.85
CA PRO A 217 8.22 2.60 -7.33
C PRO A 217 7.32 1.98 -6.23
N VAL A 218 6.53 2.79 -5.52
CA VAL A 218 5.60 2.30 -4.48
C VAL A 218 4.53 1.36 -5.07
N ARG A 219 4.25 1.46 -6.37
CA ARG A 219 3.34 0.52 -7.06
C ARG A 219 3.80 -0.94 -6.96
N MET A 220 5.10 -1.22 -6.84
CA MET A 220 5.59 -2.58 -6.62
C MET A 220 5.09 -3.17 -5.30
N MET A 221 5.11 -2.40 -4.22
CA MET A 221 4.53 -2.82 -2.93
C MET A 221 3.01 -2.95 -3.00
N ARG A 222 2.35 -2.05 -3.73
CA ARG A 222 0.90 -2.13 -3.96
C ARG A 222 0.51 -3.39 -4.73
N ALA A 223 1.33 -3.84 -5.71
CA ALA A 223 1.11 -5.12 -6.41
C ALA A 223 1.11 -6.30 -5.43
N ILE A 224 2.11 -6.37 -4.55
CA ILE A 224 2.22 -7.39 -3.51
C ILE A 224 1.02 -7.33 -2.56
N LYS A 225 0.65 -6.13 -2.10
CA LYS A 225 -0.51 -5.91 -1.22
C LYS A 225 -1.81 -6.43 -1.84
N PHE A 226 -2.09 -6.10 -3.09
CA PHE A 226 -3.31 -6.57 -3.73
C PHE A 226 -3.25 -8.07 -4.05
N ALA A 227 -2.11 -8.60 -4.47
CA ALA A 227 -1.95 -10.01 -4.71
C ALA A 227 -2.21 -10.85 -3.45
N SER A 228 -1.60 -10.48 -2.31
CA SER A 228 -1.79 -11.16 -1.03
C SER A 228 -3.22 -11.01 -0.50
N ARG A 229 -3.75 -9.77 -0.46
CA ARG A 229 -5.09 -9.48 0.05
C ARG A 229 -6.21 -10.19 -0.72
N LEU A 230 -6.08 -10.26 -2.05
CA LEU A 230 -7.10 -10.84 -2.92
C LEU A 230 -6.91 -12.34 -3.17
N ASP A 231 -5.75 -12.87 -2.81
CA ASP A 231 -5.30 -14.23 -3.15
C ASP A 231 -5.18 -14.40 -4.68
N PHE A 232 -4.58 -13.41 -5.32
CA PHE A 232 -4.34 -13.32 -6.75
C PHE A 232 -2.86 -13.51 -7.07
N LYS A 233 -2.58 -14.01 -8.28
CA LYS A 233 -1.21 -14.07 -8.80
C LYS A 233 -0.81 -12.73 -9.41
N ILE A 234 0.45 -12.35 -9.26
CA ILE A 234 0.98 -11.22 -10.04
C ILE A 234 1.25 -11.72 -11.48
N GLU A 235 0.86 -10.92 -12.46
CA GLU A 235 1.08 -11.21 -13.87
C GLU A 235 2.58 -11.26 -14.19
N LYS A 236 2.99 -12.13 -15.12
CA LYS A 236 4.40 -12.46 -15.39
C LYS A 236 5.29 -11.26 -15.71
N ASP A 237 4.85 -10.35 -16.57
CA ASP A 237 5.65 -9.17 -16.93
C ASP A 237 5.69 -8.15 -15.79
N THR A 238 4.59 -8.04 -15.04
CA THR A 238 4.51 -7.24 -13.82
C THR A 238 5.46 -7.79 -12.74
N GLU A 239 5.49 -9.10 -12.51
CA GLU A 239 6.42 -9.75 -11.58
C GLU A 239 7.88 -9.57 -12.01
N LYS A 240 8.18 -9.79 -13.30
CA LYS A 240 9.53 -9.60 -13.87
C LYS A 240 10.02 -8.17 -13.69
N ALA A 241 9.14 -7.19 -13.86
CA ALA A 241 9.47 -5.79 -13.63
C ALA A 241 9.76 -5.50 -12.16
N ILE A 242 8.97 -6.06 -11.21
CA ILE A 242 9.24 -5.94 -9.77
C ILE A 242 10.64 -6.49 -9.45
N ARG A 243 10.95 -7.71 -9.89
CA ARG A 243 12.27 -8.35 -9.66
C ARG A 243 13.44 -7.58 -10.26
N LYS A 244 13.22 -6.85 -11.35
CA LYS A 244 14.26 -6.06 -12.01
C LYS A 244 14.45 -4.67 -11.40
N LEU A 245 13.38 -4.09 -10.86
CA LEU A 245 13.36 -2.68 -10.43
C LEU A 245 13.20 -2.52 -8.91
N HIS A 246 13.24 -3.61 -8.12
CA HIS A 246 12.97 -3.56 -6.69
C HIS A 246 13.78 -2.50 -5.94
N SER A 247 15.07 -2.32 -6.29
CA SER A 247 15.94 -1.33 -5.66
C SER A 247 15.50 0.13 -5.87
N MET A 248 14.70 0.40 -6.91
CA MET A 248 14.14 1.74 -7.13
C MET A 248 13.18 2.17 -6.01
N ILE A 249 12.72 1.25 -5.16
CA ILE A 249 11.88 1.59 -4.00
C ILE A 249 12.57 2.59 -3.07
N LEU A 250 13.90 2.60 -3.04
CA LEU A 250 14.71 3.52 -2.25
C LEU A 250 14.63 4.98 -2.73
N SER A 251 14.19 5.22 -3.97
CA SER A 251 13.97 6.58 -4.49
C SER A 251 12.62 7.17 -4.07
N ALA A 252 11.71 6.35 -3.55
CA ALA A 252 10.42 6.82 -3.08
C ALA A 252 10.53 7.51 -1.72
N SER A 253 9.59 8.42 -1.39
CA SER A 253 9.60 9.10 -0.10
C SER A 253 9.41 8.12 1.06
N ALA A 254 10.26 8.19 2.08
CA ALA A 254 10.24 7.29 3.22
C ALA A 254 8.86 7.21 3.93
N PRO A 255 8.10 8.31 4.14
CA PRO A 255 6.76 8.21 4.71
C PRO A 255 5.79 7.35 3.89
N ARG A 256 5.80 7.48 2.54
CA ARG A 256 4.95 6.66 1.65
C ARG A 256 5.33 5.18 1.72
N VAL A 257 6.64 4.89 1.71
CA VAL A 257 7.14 3.51 1.83
C VAL A 257 6.75 2.91 3.18
N CYS A 258 6.97 3.64 4.27
CA CYS A 258 6.60 3.22 5.63
C CYS A 258 5.09 2.91 5.71
N GLU A 259 4.24 3.78 5.18
CA GLU A 259 2.79 3.58 5.14
C GLU A 259 2.42 2.32 4.37
N GLU A 260 2.96 2.10 3.17
CA GLU A 260 2.66 0.90 2.39
C GLU A 260 3.20 -0.39 3.03
N VAL A 261 4.34 -0.36 3.75
CA VAL A 261 4.82 -1.50 4.55
C VAL A 261 3.78 -1.86 5.62
N PHE A 262 3.28 -0.88 6.38
CA PHE A 262 2.26 -1.17 7.40
C PHE A 262 0.90 -1.58 6.80
N ARG A 263 0.60 -1.18 5.57
CA ARG A 263 -0.58 -1.64 4.83
C ARG A 263 -0.50 -3.10 4.35
N LEU A 264 0.64 -3.78 4.51
CA LEU A 264 0.78 -5.21 4.23
C LEU A 264 0.26 -6.10 5.36
N PHE A 265 0.19 -5.59 6.60
CA PHE A 265 -0.24 -6.37 7.76
C PHE A 265 -1.73 -6.69 7.81
N PRO A 266 -2.66 -5.72 7.61
CA PRO A 266 -4.09 -5.98 7.76
C PRO A 266 -4.62 -7.08 6.83
N TYR A 267 -5.81 -7.58 7.19
CA TYR A 267 -6.57 -8.57 6.42
C TYR A 267 -6.10 -10.03 6.58
N GLY A 268 -5.22 -10.35 7.52
CA GLY A 268 -4.78 -11.72 7.80
C GLY A 268 -3.98 -12.33 6.64
N LYS A 269 -3.16 -11.54 5.97
CA LYS A 269 -2.35 -11.93 4.81
C LYS A 269 -0.92 -11.39 4.87
N SER A 270 -0.45 -11.00 6.06
CA SER A 270 0.88 -10.42 6.23
C SER A 270 1.98 -11.43 5.91
N GLU A 271 1.82 -12.69 6.31
CA GLU A 271 2.80 -13.74 5.99
C GLU A 271 3.03 -13.85 4.49
N ALA A 272 1.96 -13.97 3.70
CA ALA A 272 2.06 -14.06 2.25
C ALA A 272 2.65 -12.78 1.62
N ALA A 273 2.27 -11.60 2.13
CA ALA A 273 2.76 -10.31 1.63
C ALA A 273 4.26 -10.13 1.88
N PHE A 274 4.73 -10.34 3.12
CA PHE A 274 6.14 -10.20 3.47
C PHE A 274 7.01 -11.27 2.84
N ARG A 275 6.49 -12.48 2.63
CA ARG A 275 7.18 -13.54 1.88
C ARG A 275 7.40 -13.12 0.42
N MET A 276 6.37 -12.61 -0.27
CA MET A 276 6.54 -12.06 -1.63
C MET A 276 7.51 -10.88 -1.66
N MET A 277 7.44 -9.97 -0.68
CA MET A 277 8.37 -8.85 -0.55
C MET A 277 9.82 -9.32 -0.43
N TRP A 278 10.07 -10.39 0.31
CA TRP A 278 11.38 -11.01 0.46
C TRP A 278 11.82 -11.72 -0.84
N GLU A 279 10.94 -12.52 -1.44
CA GLU A 279 11.25 -13.30 -2.66
C GLU A 279 11.48 -12.40 -3.89
N TYR A 280 10.89 -11.21 -3.94
CA TYR A 280 11.05 -10.26 -5.04
C TYR A 280 12.18 -9.24 -4.82
N GLY A 281 12.89 -9.29 -3.69
CA GLY A 281 14.05 -8.46 -3.41
C GLY A 281 13.76 -7.18 -2.62
N LEU A 282 12.51 -6.70 -2.59
CA LEU A 282 12.11 -5.45 -1.91
C LEU A 282 12.46 -5.42 -0.41
N MET A 283 12.40 -6.58 0.27
CA MET A 283 12.78 -6.65 1.68
C MET A 283 14.28 -6.47 1.85
N GLY A 284 15.10 -6.95 0.90
CA GLY A 284 16.56 -6.74 0.92
C GLY A 284 16.96 -5.27 0.84
N ASP A 285 16.17 -4.48 0.09
CA ASP A 285 16.41 -3.03 -0.03
C ASP A 285 15.90 -2.25 1.19
N LEU A 286 14.71 -2.58 1.68
CA LEU A 286 14.01 -1.79 2.71
C LEU A 286 14.38 -2.21 4.14
N LEU A 287 14.68 -3.50 4.37
CA LEU A 287 14.95 -4.11 5.67
C LEU A 287 16.12 -5.09 5.53
N PRO A 288 17.32 -4.61 5.12
CA PRO A 288 18.43 -5.48 4.75
C PRO A 288 18.86 -6.43 5.87
N GLU A 289 18.94 -5.95 7.11
CA GLU A 289 19.37 -6.76 8.26
C GLU A 289 18.35 -7.86 8.58
N LEU A 290 17.04 -7.56 8.49
CA LEU A 290 16.00 -8.56 8.66
C LEU A 290 16.02 -9.59 7.52
N SER A 291 16.26 -9.14 6.29
CA SER A 291 16.40 -10.03 5.13
C SER A 291 17.58 -11.01 5.29
N GLU A 292 18.72 -10.52 5.80
CA GLU A 292 19.88 -11.38 6.11
C GLU A 292 19.60 -12.34 7.27
N PHE A 293 18.88 -11.88 8.31
CA PHE A 293 18.41 -12.78 9.36
C PHE A 293 17.54 -13.91 8.78
N ILE A 294 16.56 -13.58 7.95
CA ILE A 294 15.67 -14.57 7.32
C ILE A 294 16.48 -15.61 6.52
N LYS A 295 17.49 -15.19 5.75
CA LYS A 295 18.37 -16.12 5.01
C LYS A 295 19.07 -17.09 5.95
N ARG A 296 19.66 -16.60 7.04
CA ARG A 296 20.36 -17.40 8.04
C ARG A 296 19.41 -18.30 8.84
N ASP A 297 18.19 -17.86 9.10
CA ASP A 297 17.14 -18.59 9.82
C ASP A 297 16.35 -19.60 8.93
N GLY A 298 16.93 -19.98 7.80
CA GLY A 298 16.38 -21.02 6.91
C GLY A 298 15.60 -20.51 5.70
N GLY A 299 15.66 -19.23 5.38
CA GLY A 299 15.08 -18.64 4.18
C GLY A 299 13.56 -18.86 4.11
N ARG A 300 13.10 -19.64 3.15
CA ARG A 300 11.67 -19.98 3.01
C ARG A 300 11.08 -20.74 4.22
N LYS A 301 11.90 -21.32 5.07
CA LYS A 301 11.51 -22.04 6.30
C LYS A 301 11.76 -21.22 7.56
N SER A 302 12.17 -19.96 7.45
CA SER A 302 12.43 -19.06 8.58
C SER A 302 11.24 -19.00 9.54
N ARG A 303 11.56 -18.88 10.83
CA ARG A 303 10.58 -18.73 11.91
C ARG A 303 9.73 -17.46 11.76
N VAL A 304 10.27 -16.41 11.12
CA VAL A 304 9.54 -15.16 10.86
C VAL A 304 8.17 -15.44 10.24
N TRP A 305 8.08 -16.40 9.34
CA TRP A 305 6.82 -16.77 8.69
C TRP A 305 5.79 -17.36 9.65
N LYS A 306 6.23 -18.13 10.64
CA LYS A 306 5.33 -18.68 11.67
C LYS A 306 4.75 -17.58 12.54
N TYR A 307 5.55 -16.58 12.92
CA TYR A 307 5.08 -15.45 13.72
C TYR A 307 4.07 -14.61 12.95
N LEU A 308 4.36 -14.30 11.68
CA LEU A 308 3.41 -13.57 10.81
C LEU A 308 2.12 -14.36 10.58
N ALA A 309 2.18 -15.69 10.40
CA ALA A 309 0.97 -16.51 10.27
C ALA A 309 0.10 -16.50 11.56
N MET A 310 0.72 -16.40 12.74
CA MET A 310 -0.04 -16.24 13.99
C MET A 310 -0.61 -14.82 14.13
N LEU A 311 0.12 -13.80 13.71
CA LEU A 311 -0.40 -12.42 13.61
C LEU A 311 -1.63 -12.36 12.68
N ASP A 312 -1.58 -13.04 11.52
CA ASP A 312 -2.69 -13.09 10.57
C ASP A 312 -3.97 -13.66 11.19
N ARG A 313 -3.84 -14.70 12.01
CA ARG A 313 -4.96 -15.29 12.77
C ARG A 313 -5.49 -14.30 13.81
N TYR A 314 -4.60 -13.64 14.53
CA TYR A 314 -4.94 -12.64 15.53
C TYR A 314 -5.65 -11.43 14.89
N GLU A 315 -5.10 -10.86 13.82
CA GLU A 315 -5.71 -9.77 13.05
C GLU A 315 -7.11 -10.12 12.55
N THR A 316 -7.28 -11.36 12.06
CA THR A 316 -8.59 -11.84 11.59
C THR A 316 -9.62 -11.94 12.72
N ALA A 317 -9.20 -12.34 13.93
CA ALA A 317 -10.06 -12.39 15.09
C ALA A 317 -10.43 -10.99 15.59
N MET A 318 -9.46 -10.07 15.66
CA MET A 318 -9.66 -8.69 16.11
C MET A 318 -10.54 -7.88 15.15
N ALA A 319 -10.40 -8.10 13.84
CA ALA A 319 -11.24 -7.45 12.83
C ALA A 319 -12.75 -7.78 13.02
N LYS A 320 -13.11 -8.98 13.50
CA LYS A 320 -14.50 -9.35 13.82
C LYS A 320 -15.06 -8.55 15.02
N GLN A 321 -14.19 -8.05 15.89
CA GLN A 321 -14.52 -7.25 17.06
C GLN A 321 -14.40 -5.75 16.80
N ASN A 322 -14.13 -5.33 15.55
CA ASN A 322 -13.82 -3.96 15.16
C ASN A 322 -12.62 -3.35 15.94
N TYR A 323 -11.69 -4.20 16.39
CA TYR A 323 -10.46 -3.77 17.06
C TYR A 323 -9.32 -3.61 16.05
N GLU A 324 -8.66 -2.45 16.08
CA GLU A 324 -7.51 -2.18 15.21
C GLU A 324 -6.21 -2.50 15.95
N VAL A 325 -5.42 -3.41 15.38
CA VAL A 325 -4.12 -3.82 15.94
C VAL A 325 -3.10 -2.70 15.78
N MET A 326 -2.35 -2.41 16.83
CA MET A 326 -1.34 -1.35 16.86
C MET A 326 -0.14 -1.68 15.98
N ASN A 327 0.39 -0.68 15.26
CA ASN A 327 1.57 -0.86 14.42
C ASN A 327 2.83 -1.27 15.20
N GLY A 328 2.94 -0.93 16.49
CA GLY A 328 4.02 -1.40 17.35
C GLY A 328 4.00 -2.92 17.56
N LEU A 329 2.80 -3.51 17.76
CA LEU A 329 2.65 -4.96 17.87
C LEU A 329 3.00 -5.63 16.53
N ARG A 330 2.52 -5.11 15.41
CA ARG A 330 2.84 -5.60 14.05
C ARG A 330 4.35 -5.63 13.80
N ALA A 331 5.03 -4.52 14.10
CA ALA A 331 6.48 -4.42 13.95
C ALA A 331 7.22 -5.38 14.88
N ALA A 332 6.80 -5.51 16.14
CA ALA A 332 7.38 -6.46 17.09
C ALA A 332 7.26 -7.91 16.59
N VAL A 333 6.09 -8.31 16.06
CA VAL A 333 5.89 -9.66 15.54
C VAL A 333 6.77 -9.95 14.32
N LEU A 334 6.93 -8.99 13.40
CA LEU A 334 7.81 -9.14 12.24
C LEU A 334 9.28 -9.42 12.66
N TYR A 335 9.72 -8.80 13.75
CA TYR A 335 11.08 -8.91 14.26
C TYR A 335 11.24 -9.94 15.40
N ALA A 336 10.15 -10.56 15.88
CA ALA A 336 10.16 -11.44 17.05
C ALA A 336 11.14 -12.60 16.92
N ALA A 337 11.17 -13.29 15.76
CA ALA A 337 12.08 -14.43 15.56
C ALA A 337 13.55 -14.01 15.71
N TRP A 338 13.93 -12.85 15.23
CA TRP A 338 15.29 -12.33 15.36
C TRP A 338 15.57 -11.86 16.79
N ALA A 339 14.73 -11.04 17.37
CA ALA A 339 14.92 -10.50 18.71
C ALA A 339 14.99 -11.59 19.78
N LEU A 340 14.19 -12.65 19.65
CA LEU A 340 14.22 -13.79 20.58
C LEU A 340 15.43 -14.71 20.38
N SER A 341 16.08 -14.68 19.23
CA SER A 341 17.35 -15.40 19.02
C SER A 341 18.59 -14.66 19.56
N GLU A 342 18.47 -13.35 19.82
CA GLU A 342 19.54 -12.49 20.34
C GLU A 342 19.06 -11.69 21.57
N PRO A 343 18.83 -12.34 22.73
CA PRO A 343 18.26 -11.69 23.90
C PRO A 343 19.09 -10.49 24.37
N GLY A 344 18.40 -9.43 24.76
CA GLY A 344 19.03 -8.19 25.25
C GLY A 344 19.33 -7.15 24.17
N ARG A 345 19.17 -7.47 22.89
CA ARG A 345 19.45 -6.57 21.78
C ARG A 345 18.19 -5.96 21.14
N ASN A 346 17.03 -6.03 21.82
CA ASN A 346 15.75 -5.60 21.26
C ASN A 346 15.77 -4.17 20.71
N ARG A 347 16.40 -3.23 21.42
CA ARG A 347 16.51 -1.81 20.99
C ARG A 347 17.37 -1.66 19.74
N GLU A 348 18.47 -2.39 19.64
CA GLU A 348 19.36 -2.36 18.49
C GLU A 348 18.65 -2.96 17.27
N ILE A 349 18.07 -4.15 17.43
CA ILE A 349 17.35 -4.86 16.37
C ILE A 349 16.18 -4.02 15.85
N MET A 350 15.33 -3.46 16.73
CA MET A 350 14.25 -2.58 16.28
C MET A 350 14.77 -1.24 15.73
N GLY A 351 15.97 -0.82 16.14
CA GLY A 351 16.66 0.35 15.61
C GLY A 351 16.95 0.24 14.11
N THR A 352 17.16 -0.96 13.60
CA THR A 352 17.33 -1.18 12.14
C THR A 352 16.07 -0.78 11.35
N MET A 353 14.88 -1.15 11.83
CA MET A 353 13.62 -0.75 11.22
C MET A 353 13.39 0.78 11.33
N LEU A 354 13.73 1.37 12.48
CA LEU A 354 13.62 2.82 12.68
C LEU A 354 14.51 3.60 11.70
N SER A 355 15.75 3.15 11.49
CA SER A 355 16.70 3.81 10.60
C SER A 355 16.32 3.64 9.13
N SER A 356 15.88 2.46 8.72
CA SER A 356 15.57 2.12 7.32
C SER A 356 14.22 2.69 6.86
N LEU A 357 13.15 2.46 7.61
CA LEU A 357 11.79 2.86 7.22
C LEU A 357 11.36 4.21 7.78
N LYS A 358 12.15 4.82 8.69
CA LYS A 358 11.77 6.05 9.40
C LYS A 358 10.41 5.93 10.12
N ILE A 359 10.17 4.78 10.75
CA ILE A 359 8.91 4.54 11.49
C ILE A 359 8.74 5.59 12.60
N PRO A 360 7.49 5.91 13.00
CA PRO A 360 7.23 6.81 14.12
C PRO A 360 7.89 6.32 15.41
N LYS A 361 8.47 7.22 16.21
CA LYS A 361 9.10 6.87 17.49
C LYS A 361 8.15 6.11 18.43
N ALA A 362 6.87 6.48 18.46
CA ALA A 362 5.87 5.75 19.24
C ALA A 362 5.76 4.28 18.84
N THR A 363 5.74 3.99 17.53
CA THR A 363 5.75 2.61 17.01
C THR A 363 7.01 1.87 17.44
N TYR A 364 8.18 2.50 17.34
CA TYR A 364 9.45 1.92 17.78
C TYR A 364 9.44 1.57 19.28
N PHE A 365 9.08 2.54 20.15
CA PHE A 365 9.07 2.28 21.60
C PHE A 365 8.06 1.21 22.00
N LEU A 366 6.88 1.20 21.38
CA LEU A 366 5.88 0.17 21.62
C LEU A 366 6.39 -1.20 21.21
N SER A 367 7.05 -1.33 20.04
CA SER A 367 7.61 -2.62 19.61
C SER A 367 8.74 -3.12 20.49
N VAL A 368 9.61 -2.24 20.99
CA VAL A 368 10.64 -2.60 21.99
C VAL A 368 9.99 -3.09 23.29
N LEU A 369 8.97 -2.38 23.79
CA LEU A 369 8.23 -2.80 24.99
C LEU A 369 7.61 -4.19 24.83
N MET A 370 7.01 -4.49 23.65
CA MET A 370 6.47 -5.82 23.34
C MET A 370 7.56 -6.89 23.44
N LEU A 371 8.71 -6.69 22.80
CA LEU A 371 9.81 -7.63 22.82
C LEU A 371 10.43 -7.80 24.23
N ASP A 372 10.58 -6.70 24.99
CA ASP A 372 11.09 -6.74 26.37
C ASP A 372 10.13 -7.45 27.34
N SER A 373 8.82 -7.44 27.03
CA SER A 373 7.80 -8.08 27.86
C SER A 373 7.91 -9.60 27.89
N VAL A 374 8.49 -10.23 26.85
CA VAL A 374 8.56 -11.71 26.71
C VAL A 374 9.21 -12.35 27.94
N LYS A 375 10.35 -11.84 28.38
CA LYS A 375 11.05 -12.36 29.57
C LYS A 375 10.19 -12.24 30.84
N ARG A 376 9.42 -11.18 30.96
CA ARG A 376 8.56 -10.93 32.14
C ARG A 376 7.32 -11.82 32.12
N LEU A 377 6.61 -11.86 31.00
CA LEU A 377 5.36 -12.59 30.86
C LEU A 377 5.54 -14.09 30.66
N SER A 378 6.76 -14.59 30.45
CA SER A 378 7.06 -16.02 30.44
C SER A 378 7.07 -16.66 31.83
N GLN A 379 6.98 -15.86 32.90
CA GLN A 379 7.00 -16.32 34.28
C GLN A 379 5.69 -15.91 34.98
N PRO A 380 5.26 -16.66 36.03
CA PRO A 380 4.04 -16.35 36.78
C PRO A 380 4.04 -14.93 37.37
N PRO A 381 2.86 -14.31 37.62
CA PRO A 381 2.73 -12.95 38.14
C PRO A 381 3.06 -12.88 39.65
N GLU A 382 4.35 -12.90 40.00
CA GLU A 382 4.82 -12.67 41.38
C GLU A 382 4.72 -11.20 41.79
N ARG A 383 4.74 -10.89 43.12
CA ARG A 383 4.58 -9.52 43.66
C ARG A 383 5.44 -8.46 42.98
N SER A 384 6.70 -8.76 42.72
CA SER A 384 7.67 -7.84 42.10
C SER A 384 7.34 -7.52 40.64
N ARG A 385 6.57 -8.35 39.97
CA ARG A 385 6.24 -8.24 38.53
C ARG A 385 4.85 -7.67 38.31
N ARG A 386 3.95 -7.73 39.32
CA ARG A 386 2.56 -7.29 39.20
C ARG A 386 2.40 -5.84 38.74
N ARG A 387 3.34 -4.96 39.08
CA ARG A 387 3.28 -3.56 38.67
C ARG A 387 3.16 -3.35 37.15
N PHE A 388 3.51 -4.35 36.34
CA PHE A 388 3.43 -4.27 34.88
C PHE A 388 1.99 -4.24 34.34
N ILE A 389 1.02 -4.82 35.08
CA ILE A 389 -0.40 -4.82 34.67
C ILE A 389 -0.99 -3.40 34.63
N TYR A 390 -0.43 -2.45 35.37
CA TYR A 390 -0.85 -1.05 35.38
C TYR A 390 -0.24 -0.23 34.23
N ASN A 391 0.60 -0.86 33.38
CA ASN A 391 1.08 -0.20 32.19
C ASN A 391 -0.05 -0.15 31.17
N ARG A 392 -0.27 1.04 30.59
CA ARG A 392 -1.30 1.26 29.56
C ARG A 392 -1.22 0.24 28.42
N ASP A 393 -0.01 -0.15 28.03
CA ASP A 393 0.26 -1.04 26.90
C ASP A 393 0.32 -2.52 27.31
N PHE A 394 -0.10 -2.86 28.54
CA PHE A 394 -0.09 -4.24 29.04
C PHE A 394 -1.00 -5.18 28.23
N PRO A 395 -2.25 -4.80 27.85
CA PRO A 395 -3.09 -5.66 27.02
C PRO A 395 -2.43 -6.03 25.71
N ASP A 396 -1.85 -5.05 25.00
CA ASP A 396 -1.13 -5.30 23.75
C ASP A 396 0.13 -6.17 23.96
N ALA A 397 0.85 -5.98 25.08
CA ALA A 397 1.99 -6.82 25.42
C ALA A 397 1.56 -8.27 25.70
N LEU A 398 0.42 -8.48 26.33
CA LEU A 398 -0.14 -9.81 26.58
C LEU A 398 -0.53 -10.49 25.27
N ASP A 399 -1.19 -9.76 24.37
CA ASP A 399 -1.58 -10.25 23.05
C ASP A 399 -0.37 -10.59 22.18
N PHE A 400 0.66 -9.73 22.18
CA PHE A 400 1.93 -10.03 21.52
C PHE A 400 2.54 -11.35 22.05
N ASN A 401 2.57 -11.53 23.37
CA ASN A 401 3.11 -12.76 23.97
C ASN A 401 2.27 -13.99 23.64
N ARG A 402 0.94 -13.88 23.50
CA ARG A 402 0.10 -14.98 23.02
C ARG A 402 0.46 -15.36 21.58
N ILE A 403 0.69 -14.37 20.70
CA ILE A 403 1.15 -14.62 19.33
C ILE A 403 2.50 -15.38 19.36
N VAL A 404 3.47 -14.94 20.18
CA VAL A 404 4.77 -15.57 20.32
C VAL A 404 4.64 -17.01 20.81
N VAL A 405 3.94 -17.24 21.89
CA VAL A 405 3.78 -18.58 22.51
C VAL A 405 3.09 -19.55 21.53
N ARG A 406 2.06 -19.10 20.81
CA ARG A 406 1.39 -19.89 19.76
C ARG A 406 2.30 -20.21 18.58
N ALA A 407 3.10 -19.24 18.13
CA ALA A 407 4.04 -19.45 17.03
C ALA A 407 5.11 -20.50 17.39
N GLU A 408 5.49 -20.57 18.66
CA GLU A 408 6.48 -21.55 19.19
C GLU A 408 5.84 -22.86 19.66
N GLY A 409 4.52 -23.00 19.62
CA GLY A 409 3.81 -24.19 20.08
C GLY A 409 3.89 -24.42 21.59
N ARG A 410 4.08 -23.34 22.38
CA ARG A 410 4.16 -23.38 23.85
C ARG A 410 2.79 -23.22 24.50
N SER A 411 2.68 -23.60 25.79
CA SER A 411 1.46 -23.46 26.58
C SER A 411 1.19 -21.99 26.98
N GLU A 412 -0.06 -21.56 26.91
CA GLU A 412 -0.52 -20.24 27.32
C GLU A 412 -0.83 -20.12 28.82
N LYS A 413 -0.70 -21.19 29.61
CA LYS A 413 -1.09 -21.22 31.04
C LYS A 413 -0.59 -20.04 31.87
N VAL A 414 0.67 -19.64 31.63
CA VAL A 414 1.26 -18.49 32.36
C VAL A 414 0.62 -17.18 31.93
N LEU A 415 0.30 -17.01 30.65
CA LEU A 415 -0.34 -15.83 30.13
C LEU A 415 -1.79 -15.73 30.64
N ASP A 416 -2.47 -16.86 30.83
CA ASP A 416 -3.82 -16.91 31.42
C ASP A 416 -3.81 -16.45 32.88
N GLN A 417 -2.75 -16.76 33.65
CA GLN A 417 -2.59 -16.23 35.01
C GLN A 417 -2.42 -14.71 35.01
N TRP A 418 -1.68 -14.16 34.05
CA TRP A 418 -1.54 -12.71 33.87
C TRP A 418 -2.87 -12.04 33.48
N GLN A 419 -3.63 -12.68 32.58
CA GLN A 419 -4.95 -12.19 32.17
C GLN A 419 -5.94 -12.17 33.35
N ASN A 420 -5.97 -13.24 34.15
CA ASN A 420 -6.85 -13.31 35.30
C ASN A 420 -6.53 -12.22 36.33
N LEU A 421 -5.23 -12.03 36.64
CA LEU A 421 -4.80 -10.97 37.52
C LEU A 421 -5.16 -9.57 37.01
N TYR A 422 -4.99 -9.33 35.70
CA TYR A 422 -5.36 -8.06 35.07
C TYR A 422 -6.89 -7.81 35.20
N ASN A 423 -7.70 -8.81 34.93
CA ASN A 423 -9.15 -8.72 35.04
C ASN A 423 -9.61 -8.47 36.48
N GLU A 424 -8.98 -9.15 37.46
CA GLU A 424 -9.25 -8.94 38.89
C GLU A 424 -8.95 -7.52 39.35
N GLU A 425 -7.81 -6.95 38.92
CA GLU A 425 -7.40 -5.60 39.34
C GLU A 425 -8.23 -4.51 38.64
N THR A 426 -8.53 -4.66 37.34
CA THR A 426 -9.37 -3.70 36.62
C THR A 426 -10.83 -3.71 37.08
N SER A 427 -11.35 -4.85 37.57
CA SER A 427 -12.70 -4.94 38.14
C SER A 427 -12.84 -4.27 39.52
N LYS A 428 -11.74 -3.95 40.21
CA LYS A 428 -11.74 -3.20 41.50
C LYS A 428 -11.78 -1.70 41.31
N GLU A 429 -11.43 -1.21 40.11
CA GLU A 429 -11.39 0.23 39.76
C GLU A 429 -12.73 0.72 39.16
N THR A 430 -13.63 -0.19 38.81
CA THR A 430 -15.01 0.08 38.33
C THR A 430 -16.02 -0.08 39.46
#